data_bf87286cde4188f5ec57378eea1b688e
#
_entry.id   bf87286cde4188f5ec57378eea1b688e
#
_cell.length_a   1.000
_cell.length_b   1.000
_cell.length_c   1.000
_cell.angle_alpha   90.00
_cell.angle_beta   90.00
_cell.angle_gamma   90.00
#
_symmetry.space_group_name_H-M   'P 1'
#
loop_
_entity.id
_entity.type
_entity.pdbx_description
1 polymer ?
#
loop_
_entity_poly.entity_id
_entity_poly.type
_entity_poly.pdbx_seq_one_letter_code
_entity_poly.pdbx_strand_id
1 'polypeptide(L)'
;VCTDAERWGKLSDKEKEAALYKFDKPGKERAITQQMRQEAFDNYETTDDHGMQIMGTAVDQAGNDYYKVKNSWGVRPPYDGYYYFSRPFVAYKTMSVMVNKKAIPAPIRKKMGL
;
A
#
# COMPACT_ATOMS: atom_id res chain seq x y z
N VAL A 1 1.41 -7.13 6.31
CA VAL A 1 2.10 -7.48 7.56
C VAL A 1 2.26 -8.99 7.59
N CYS A 2 3.46 -9.52 7.28
CA CYS A 2 3.76 -10.94 7.50
C CYS A 2 3.98 -11.14 8.99
N THR A 3 2.93 -11.41 9.70
CA THR A 3 3.01 -11.89 11.07
C THR A 3 3.25 -13.39 11.03
N ASP A 4 4.14 -13.85 11.89
CA ASP A 4 4.25 -15.25 12.21
C ASP A 4 2.88 -15.74 12.70
N ALA A 5 2.24 -16.62 11.94
CA ALA A 5 0.86 -17.06 12.19
C ALA A 5 0.70 -17.72 13.58
N GLU A 6 1.76 -18.39 14.05
CA GLU A 6 1.78 -19.04 15.35
C GLU A 6 1.82 -18.02 16.50
N ARG A 7 2.64 -16.97 16.34
CA ARG A 7 2.71 -15.86 17.29
C ARG A 7 1.41 -15.07 17.30
N TRP A 8 0.84 -14.81 16.12
CA TRP A 8 -0.42 -14.09 15.98
C TRP A 8 -1.58 -14.80 16.67
N GLY A 9 -1.65 -16.13 16.54
CA GLY A 9 -2.68 -16.94 17.18
C GLY A 9 -2.69 -16.89 18.71
N LYS A 10 -1.55 -16.59 19.33
CA LYS A 10 -1.38 -16.49 20.80
C LYS A 10 -1.73 -15.13 21.40
N LEU A 11 -1.93 -14.09 20.56
CA LEU A 11 -2.25 -12.74 21.01
C LEU A 11 -3.75 -12.60 21.29
N SER A 12 -4.09 -11.82 22.32
CA SER A 12 -5.45 -11.34 22.54
C SER A 12 -5.87 -10.36 21.44
N ASP A 13 -7.17 -10.14 21.26
CA ASP A 13 -7.67 -9.24 20.21
C ASP A 13 -7.15 -7.80 20.37
N LYS A 14 -7.00 -7.32 21.60
CA LYS A 14 -6.40 -6.00 21.89
C LYS A 14 -4.92 -5.94 21.51
N GLU A 15 -4.17 -6.99 21.75
CA GLU A 15 -2.75 -7.05 21.36
C GLU A 15 -2.60 -7.18 19.83
N LYS A 16 -3.49 -7.91 19.16
CA LYS A 16 -3.56 -7.97 17.69
C LYS A 16 -3.83 -6.60 17.09
N GLU A 17 -4.82 -5.88 17.61
CA GLU A 17 -5.15 -4.52 17.18
C GLU A 17 -3.96 -3.57 17.38
N ALA A 18 -3.34 -3.55 18.56
CA ALA A 18 -2.17 -2.73 18.84
C ALA A 18 -0.99 -3.08 17.91
N ALA A 19 -0.77 -4.37 17.60
CA ALA A 19 0.29 -4.81 16.70
C ALA A 19 0.05 -4.42 15.24
N LEU A 20 -1.21 -4.37 14.78
CA LEU A 20 -1.58 -3.93 13.44
C LEU A 20 -1.23 -2.45 13.18
N TYR A 21 -1.26 -1.62 14.20
CA TYR A 21 -0.98 -0.18 14.10
C TYR A 21 0.42 0.22 14.57
N LYS A 22 1.25 -0.73 14.96
CA LYS A 22 2.62 -0.47 15.41
C LYS A 22 3.60 -0.48 14.24
N PHE A 23 3.84 0.70 13.66
CA PHE A 23 4.74 0.93 12.52
C PHE A 23 5.97 1.77 12.92
N ASP A 24 6.59 1.43 14.03
CA ASP A 24 7.77 2.13 14.57
C ASP A 24 9.09 1.74 13.88
N LYS A 25 9.09 0.62 13.14
CA LYS A 25 10.26 0.14 12.41
C LYS A 25 9.87 -0.48 11.07
N PRO A 26 10.66 -0.28 10.01
CA PRO A 26 10.46 -0.98 8.75
C PRO A 26 10.63 -2.50 8.94
N GLY A 27 9.71 -3.27 8.39
CA GLY A 27 9.76 -4.73 8.37
C GLY A 27 10.22 -5.26 7.02
N LYS A 28 10.57 -6.55 6.96
CA LYS A 28 10.83 -7.24 5.69
C LYS A 28 9.51 -7.41 4.94
N GLU A 29 9.42 -6.86 3.76
CA GLU A 29 8.26 -6.98 2.89
C GLU A 29 8.47 -8.05 1.81
N ARG A 30 7.36 -8.56 1.27
CA ARG A 30 7.39 -9.49 0.13
C ARG A 30 7.79 -8.78 -1.15
N ALA A 31 8.57 -9.45 -1.99
CA ALA A 31 8.70 -9.06 -3.39
C ALA A 31 7.37 -9.39 -4.11
N ILE A 32 6.71 -8.39 -4.65
CA ILE A 32 5.42 -8.57 -5.31
C ILE A 32 5.63 -8.89 -6.79
N THR A 33 5.05 -10.01 -7.22
CA THR A 33 5.08 -10.45 -8.61
C THR A 33 3.73 -10.18 -9.31
N GLN A 34 3.74 -10.17 -10.64
CA GLN A 34 2.50 -10.04 -11.43
C GLN A 34 1.56 -11.23 -11.17
N GLN A 35 2.10 -12.43 -10.99
CA GLN A 35 1.31 -13.62 -10.68
C GLN A 35 0.57 -13.45 -9.33
N MET A 36 1.26 -13.01 -8.28
CA MET A 36 0.63 -12.74 -6.98
C MET A 36 -0.50 -11.72 -7.08
N ARG A 37 -0.32 -10.68 -7.91
CA ARG A 37 -1.36 -9.68 -8.16
C ARG A 37 -2.56 -10.28 -8.86
N GLN A 38 -2.33 -11.13 -9.88
CA GLN A 38 -3.39 -11.80 -10.61
C GLN A 38 -4.17 -12.75 -9.71
N GLU A 39 -3.48 -13.58 -8.92
CA GLU A 39 -4.11 -14.49 -7.96
C GLU A 39 -4.98 -13.73 -6.93
N ALA A 40 -4.47 -12.61 -6.39
CA ALA A 40 -5.21 -11.79 -5.44
C ALA A 40 -6.44 -11.10 -6.05
N PHE A 41 -6.40 -10.80 -7.34
CA PHE A 41 -7.53 -10.29 -8.10
C PHE A 41 -8.58 -11.39 -8.34
N ASP A 42 -8.15 -12.56 -8.80
CA ASP A 42 -9.02 -13.67 -9.18
C ASP A 42 -9.76 -14.28 -7.98
N ASN A 43 -9.12 -14.28 -6.81
CA ASN A 43 -9.68 -14.82 -5.57
C ASN A 43 -10.36 -13.77 -4.68
N TYR A 44 -10.51 -12.53 -5.16
CA TYR A 44 -11.11 -11.39 -4.43
C TYR A 44 -10.37 -10.97 -3.15
N GLU A 45 -9.08 -11.32 -2.99
CA GLU A 45 -8.24 -10.83 -1.91
C GLU A 45 -7.87 -9.35 -2.08
N THR A 46 -7.85 -8.88 -3.34
CA THR A 46 -7.72 -7.46 -3.69
C THR A 46 -8.92 -7.03 -4.51
N THR A 47 -9.66 -6.06 -4.01
CA THR A 47 -10.87 -5.50 -4.62
C THR A 47 -10.77 -3.99 -4.76
N ASP A 48 -11.61 -3.39 -5.60
CA ASP A 48 -11.73 -1.94 -5.76
C ASP A 48 -12.70 -1.39 -4.69
N ASP A 49 -12.18 -1.12 -3.51
CA ASP A 49 -12.96 -0.79 -2.32
C ASP A 49 -12.72 0.62 -1.76
N HIS A 50 -11.60 1.27 -2.08
CA HIS A 50 -11.29 2.60 -1.56
C HIS A 50 -10.35 3.42 -2.44
N GLY A 51 -10.74 4.67 -2.70
CA GLY A 51 -9.94 5.64 -3.44
C GLY A 51 -9.15 6.59 -2.53
N MET A 52 -7.85 6.74 -2.78
CA MET A 52 -6.98 7.69 -2.08
C MET A 52 -6.09 8.45 -3.05
N GLN A 53 -5.55 9.58 -2.60
CA GLN A 53 -4.69 10.42 -3.44
C GLN A 53 -3.22 10.28 -3.06
N ILE A 54 -2.37 9.87 -4.01
CA ILE A 54 -0.92 9.92 -3.84
C ILE A 54 -0.47 11.38 -3.97
N MET A 55 0.13 11.91 -2.91
CA MET A 55 0.58 13.31 -2.80
C MET A 55 2.07 13.48 -3.04
N GLY A 56 2.88 12.42 -2.89
CA GLY A 56 4.32 12.47 -3.01
C GLY A 56 4.98 11.17 -2.57
N THR A 57 6.29 11.24 -2.37
CA THR A 57 7.11 10.14 -1.89
C THR A 57 7.77 10.49 -0.56
N ALA A 58 8.16 9.47 0.19
CA ALA A 58 8.93 9.58 1.42
C ALA A 58 9.93 8.43 1.51
N VAL A 59 10.93 8.59 2.36
CA VAL A 59 11.95 7.57 2.61
C VAL A 59 12.04 7.36 4.12
N ASP A 60 12.11 6.11 4.57
CA ASP A 60 12.30 5.80 5.97
C ASP A 60 13.78 5.86 6.39
N GLN A 61 14.05 5.64 7.68
CA GLN A 61 15.39 5.66 8.25
C GLN A 61 16.31 4.54 7.73
N ALA A 62 15.76 3.51 7.10
CA ALA A 62 16.50 2.42 6.47
C ALA A 62 16.70 2.60 4.95
N GLY A 63 16.19 3.71 4.38
CA GLY A 63 16.30 4.02 2.96
C GLY A 63 15.22 3.37 2.08
N ASN A 64 14.14 2.84 2.67
CA ASN A 64 13.04 2.29 1.89
C ASN A 64 12.10 3.40 1.42
N ASP A 65 11.63 3.27 0.19
CA ASP A 65 10.72 4.23 -0.44
C ASP A 65 9.25 3.95 -0.09
N TYR A 66 8.54 5.04 0.18
CA TYR A 66 7.10 5.05 0.44
C TYR A 66 6.38 6.07 -0.42
N TYR A 67 5.08 5.88 -0.60
CA TYR A 67 4.17 6.89 -1.11
C TYR A 67 3.46 7.58 0.06
N LYS A 68 3.49 8.91 0.08
CA LYS A 68 2.65 9.71 0.96
C LYS A 68 1.26 9.81 0.35
N VAL A 69 0.27 9.28 1.02
CA VAL A 69 -1.10 9.13 0.53
C VAL A 69 -2.07 9.88 1.42
N LYS A 70 -2.94 10.69 0.82
CA LYS A 70 -4.00 11.40 1.52
C LYS A 70 -5.29 10.58 1.47
N ASN A 71 -5.86 10.33 2.66
CA ASN A 71 -7.17 9.72 2.79
C ASN A 71 -8.29 10.78 2.75
N SER A 72 -9.51 10.34 2.46
CA SER A 72 -10.71 11.18 2.35
C SER A 72 -11.41 11.48 3.70
N TRP A 73 -10.88 10.96 4.82
CA TRP A 73 -11.53 11.01 6.13
C TRP A 73 -11.18 12.25 6.97
N GLY A 74 -10.58 13.28 6.36
CA GLY A 74 -10.17 14.51 7.03
C GLY A 74 -8.91 14.36 7.87
N VAL A 75 -8.65 15.38 8.68
CA VAL A 75 -7.47 15.42 9.56
C VAL A 75 -7.66 14.45 10.73
N ARG A 76 -6.80 13.48 10.86
CA ARG A 76 -6.82 12.47 11.92
C ARG A 76 -5.39 12.11 12.36
N PRO A 77 -5.16 11.95 13.69
CA PRO A 77 -3.86 11.45 14.15
C PRO A 77 -3.57 10.03 13.64
N PRO A 78 -2.32 9.58 13.59
CA PRO A 78 -1.12 10.34 14.01
C PRO A 78 -0.53 11.26 12.94
N TYR A 79 -0.94 11.15 11.68
CA TYR A 79 -0.31 11.84 10.53
C TYR A 79 -1.27 12.78 9.79
N ASP A 80 -2.16 13.43 10.49
CA ASP A 80 -3.08 14.44 9.94
C ASP A 80 -3.92 13.98 8.75
N GLY A 81 -4.32 12.70 8.75
CA GLY A 81 -5.09 12.07 7.67
C GLY A 81 -4.25 11.56 6.49
N TYR A 82 -2.93 11.57 6.63
CA TYR A 82 -2.02 10.95 5.67
C TYR A 82 -1.60 9.55 6.11
N TYR A 83 -1.23 8.74 5.11
CA TYR A 83 -0.65 7.41 5.28
C TYR A 83 0.64 7.32 4.47
N TYR A 84 1.54 6.44 4.90
CA TYR A 84 2.76 6.13 4.20
C TYR A 84 2.71 4.67 3.76
N PHE A 85 2.45 4.46 2.48
CA PHE A 85 2.35 3.13 1.89
C PHE A 85 3.66 2.75 1.24
N SER A 86 4.18 1.58 1.59
CA SER A 86 5.37 1.03 0.94
C SER A 86 5.13 0.74 -0.54
N ARG A 87 6.19 0.72 -1.33
CA ARG A 87 6.10 0.35 -2.75
C ARG A 87 5.49 -1.05 -2.97
N PRO A 88 5.90 -2.10 -2.21
CA PRO A 88 5.28 -3.41 -2.34
C PRO A 88 3.78 -3.41 -2.03
N PHE A 89 3.35 -2.69 -1.00
CA PHE A 89 1.93 -2.57 -0.68
C PHE A 89 1.12 -1.94 -1.82
N VAL A 90 1.60 -0.80 -2.35
CA VAL A 90 0.95 -0.13 -3.48
C VAL A 90 0.95 -1.03 -4.72
N ALA A 91 2.06 -1.70 -5.02
CA ALA A 91 2.13 -2.65 -6.13
C ALA A 91 1.12 -3.79 -5.98
N TYR A 92 0.90 -4.29 -4.76
CA TYR A 92 0.00 -5.42 -4.52
C TYR A 92 -1.48 -5.03 -4.53
N LYS A 93 -1.83 -3.90 -3.91
CA LYS A 93 -3.23 -3.52 -3.64
C LYS A 93 -3.83 -2.52 -4.64
N THR A 94 -3.04 -1.90 -5.51
CA THR A 94 -3.59 -0.94 -6.47
C THR A 94 -4.29 -1.64 -7.64
N MET A 95 -5.58 -1.38 -7.78
CA MET A 95 -6.41 -1.90 -8.87
C MET A 95 -6.38 -0.98 -10.09
N SER A 96 -6.55 0.31 -9.88
CA SER A 96 -6.59 1.31 -10.93
C SER A 96 -5.92 2.61 -10.49
N VAL A 97 -5.53 3.43 -11.43
CA VAL A 97 -4.98 4.76 -11.17
C VAL A 97 -5.63 5.79 -12.09
N MET A 98 -5.94 6.97 -11.54
CA MET A 98 -6.36 8.13 -12.32
C MET A 98 -5.22 9.12 -12.35
N VAL A 99 -4.69 9.40 -13.53
CA VAL A 99 -3.58 10.35 -13.72
C VAL A 99 -3.81 11.23 -14.95
N ASN A 100 -3.20 12.41 -14.96
CA ASN A 100 -3.19 13.23 -16.17
C ASN A 100 -2.45 12.47 -17.27
N LYS A 101 -3.04 12.39 -18.48
CA LYS A 101 -2.44 11.67 -19.61
C LYS A 101 -1.04 12.14 -20.00
N LYS A 102 -0.69 13.40 -19.73
CA LYS A 102 0.66 13.94 -19.97
C LYS A 102 1.70 13.39 -18.99
N ALA A 103 1.27 12.90 -17.82
CA ALA A 103 2.15 12.30 -16.81
C ALA A 103 2.44 10.81 -17.08
N ILE A 104 1.72 10.18 -18.01
CA ILE A 104 1.95 8.78 -18.37
C ILE A 104 3.26 8.68 -19.17
N PRO A 105 4.21 7.80 -18.77
CA PRO A 105 5.46 7.60 -19.49
C PRO A 105 5.23 7.24 -20.98
N ALA A 106 6.04 7.79 -21.85
CA ALA A 106 5.88 7.64 -23.30
C ALA A 106 5.74 6.19 -23.79
N PRO A 107 6.52 5.20 -23.29
CA PRO A 107 6.35 3.80 -23.68
C PRO A 107 4.97 3.22 -23.33
N ILE A 108 4.39 3.66 -22.20
CA ILE A 108 3.06 3.21 -21.76
C ILE A 108 1.99 3.88 -22.62
N ARG A 109 2.08 5.20 -22.85
CA ARG A 109 1.15 5.92 -23.75
C ARG A 109 1.08 5.26 -25.12
N LYS A 110 2.24 4.94 -25.70
CA LYS A 110 2.31 4.26 -27.01
C LYS A 110 1.57 2.93 -27.00
N LYS A 111 1.70 2.12 -25.94
CA LYS A 111 0.98 0.84 -25.81
C LYS A 111 -0.53 1.03 -25.66
N MET A 112 -0.96 2.14 -25.05
CA MET A 112 -2.38 2.47 -24.83
C MET A 112 -3.01 3.21 -26.03
N GLY A 113 -2.26 3.54 -27.06
CA GLY A 113 -2.75 4.32 -28.19
C GLY A 113 -3.06 5.80 -27.86
N LEU A 114 -2.39 6.37 -26.87
CA LEU A 114 -2.57 7.75 -26.40
C LEU A 114 -1.45 8.69 -26.87
#